data_09818548a80675f65e0673a50803d056
#
_entry.id   09818548a80675f65e0673a50803d056
#
_cell.length_a   1.000
_cell.length_b   1.000
_cell.length_c   1.000
_cell.angle_alpha   90.00
_cell.angle_beta   90.00
_cell.angle_gamma   90.00
#
_symmetry.space_group_name_H-M   'P 1'
#
loop_
_entity.id
_entity.type
_entity.pdbx_description
1 polymer ?
#
loop_
_entity_poly.entity_id
_entity_poly.type
_entity_poly.pdbx_seq_one_letter_code
_entity_poly.pdbx_strand_id
1 'polypeptide(L)'
;MKYKVTTPPTNFPDSDQRDTRLSLFKKKNDKNLFNLVDAENIKLSGSRVLVYKYIPSNDIDDVYQESRQKTIAPEPVGLWAHYDPRPVEENLTQFGVEMQVDQVFVFNKSYTEKMLGEPVAIGDIIEPEFQDMKFEVFEVQED
;
A
#
# COMPACT_ATOMS: atom_id res chain seq x y z
N MET A 1 -57.86 12.35 -16.03
CA MET A 1 -57.15 12.31 -14.73
C MET A 1 -55.76 12.90 -14.94
N LYS A 2 -55.48 14.07 -14.42
CA LYS A 2 -54.15 14.66 -14.54
C LYS A 2 -53.32 14.16 -13.38
N TYR A 3 -52.37 13.31 -13.65
CA TYR A 3 -51.36 12.94 -12.62
C TYR A 3 -50.47 14.14 -12.39
N LYS A 4 -50.55 14.70 -11.20
CA LYS A 4 -49.60 15.70 -10.74
C LYS A 4 -48.30 14.94 -10.50
N VAL A 5 -47.30 15.14 -11.37
CA VAL A 5 -45.93 14.69 -11.04
C VAL A 5 -45.49 15.53 -9.86
N THR A 6 -45.65 15.02 -8.68
CA THR A 6 -45.06 15.60 -7.47
C THR A 6 -43.55 15.48 -7.59
N THR A 7 -42.87 16.61 -7.47
CA THR A 7 -41.43 16.61 -7.19
C THR A 7 -41.14 15.59 -6.12
N PRO A 8 -40.16 14.74 -6.28
CA PRO A 8 -39.79 13.77 -5.26
C PRO A 8 -39.64 14.48 -3.90
N PRO A 9 -40.17 13.89 -2.82
CA PRO A 9 -40.11 14.52 -1.53
C PRO A 9 -38.68 14.87 -1.19
N THR A 10 -38.49 16.05 -0.62
CA THR A 10 -37.18 16.59 -0.22
C THR A 10 -36.40 15.70 0.74
N ASN A 11 -37.05 14.69 1.30
CA ASN A 11 -36.46 13.68 2.16
C ASN A 11 -35.89 12.46 1.44
N PHE A 12 -36.01 12.38 0.12
CA PHE A 12 -35.27 11.37 -0.62
C PHE A 12 -33.80 11.78 -0.68
N PRO A 13 -32.90 10.86 -0.43
CA PRO A 13 -31.50 11.12 -0.69
C PRO A 13 -31.36 11.60 -2.13
N ASP A 14 -30.42 12.51 -2.33
CA ASP A 14 -30.13 13.03 -3.67
C ASP A 14 -29.92 11.89 -4.67
N SER A 15 -29.91 12.20 -5.95
CA SER A 15 -29.77 11.19 -6.99
C SER A 15 -28.56 10.29 -6.79
N ASP A 16 -27.48 10.85 -6.24
CA ASP A 16 -26.27 10.09 -5.99
C ASP A 16 -26.43 9.07 -4.87
N GLN A 17 -27.13 9.40 -3.79
CA GLN A 17 -27.39 8.46 -2.70
C GLN A 17 -28.39 7.39 -3.11
N ARG A 18 -29.39 7.73 -3.92
CA ARG A 18 -30.36 6.77 -4.44
C ARG A 18 -29.72 5.79 -5.38
N ASP A 19 -28.91 6.28 -6.30
CA ASP A 19 -28.14 5.45 -7.23
C ASP A 19 -27.19 4.52 -6.50
N THR A 20 -26.63 4.98 -5.39
CA THR A 20 -25.73 4.17 -4.55
C THR A 20 -26.45 3.00 -3.91
N ARG A 21 -27.72 3.15 -3.55
CA ARG A 21 -28.55 2.08 -2.92
C ARG A 21 -29.10 1.06 -3.90
N LEU A 22 -29.45 1.50 -5.12
CA LEU A 22 -30.18 0.68 -6.09
C LEU A 22 -29.34 0.19 -7.25
N SER A 23 -28.21 0.81 -7.51
CA SER A 23 -27.34 0.41 -8.61
C SER A 23 -26.32 -0.60 -8.13
N LEU A 24 -26.54 -1.86 -8.48
CA LEU A 24 -25.57 -2.95 -8.30
C LEU A 24 -24.29 -2.75 -9.12
N PHE A 25 -24.33 -1.84 -10.10
CA PHE A 25 -23.26 -1.62 -11.06
C PHE A 25 -22.59 -0.24 -10.91
N LYS A 26 -22.74 0.42 -9.78
CA LYS A 26 -22.09 1.70 -9.58
C LYS A 26 -20.61 1.48 -9.30
N LYS A 27 -19.77 1.92 -10.22
CA LYS A 27 -18.30 1.75 -10.17
C LYS A 27 -17.65 2.12 -8.82
N LYS A 28 -18.19 3.13 -8.12
CA LYS A 28 -17.70 3.55 -6.81
C LYS A 28 -17.97 2.49 -5.73
N ASN A 29 -19.15 1.89 -5.73
CA ASN A 29 -19.52 0.85 -4.75
C ASN A 29 -18.75 -0.43 -5.00
N ASP A 30 -18.61 -0.82 -6.26
CA ASP A 30 -17.84 -1.99 -6.65
C ASP A 30 -16.38 -1.81 -6.24
N LYS A 31 -15.80 -0.65 -6.48
CA LYS A 31 -14.43 -0.33 -6.06
C LYS A 31 -14.26 -0.43 -4.55
N ASN A 32 -15.21 0.08 -3.76
CA ASN A 32 -15.16 -0.03 -2.30
C ASN A 32 -15.29 -1.47 -1.83
N LEU A 33 -16.17 -2.25 -2.46
CA LEU A 33 -16.34 -3.67 -2.16
C LEU A 33 -15.06 -4.45 -2.47
N PHE A 34 -14.48 -4.26 -3.64
CA PHE A 34 -13.22 -4.90 -4.01
C PHE A 34 -12.08 -4.53 -3.05
N ASN A 35 -11.93 -3.25 -2.71
CA ASN A 35 -10.93 -2.83 -1.74
C ASN A 35 -11.12 -3.49 -0.37
N LEU A 36 -12.36 -3.66 0.07
CA LEU A 36 -12.66 -4.34 1.33
C LEU A 36 -12.29 -5.83 1.25
N VAL A 37 -12.69 -6.49 0.17
CA VAL A 37 -12.38 -7.92 -0.06
C VAL A 37 -10.87 -8.14 -0.16
N ASP A 38 -10.16 -7.28 -0.88
CA ASP A 38 -8.71 -7.37 -1.00
C ASP A 38 -8.00 -7.16 0.34
N ALA A 39 -8.45 -6.18 1.13
CA ALA A 39 -7.91 -5.97 2.48
C ALA A 39 -8.13 -7.18 3.39
N GLU A 40 -9.31 -7.81 3.34
CA GLU A 40 -9.59 -9.03 4.10
C GLU A 40 -8.78 -10.23 3.59
N ASN A 41 -8.62 -10.39 2.29
CA ASN A 41 -7.78 -11.44 1.71
C ASN A 41 -6.33 -11.31 2.16
N ILE A 42 -5.79 -10.09 2.15
CA ILE A 42 -4.42 -9.83 2.62
C ILE A 42 -4.27 -10.14 4.10
N LYS A 43 -5.27 -9.84 4.94
CA LYS A 43 -5.24 -10.22 6.35
C LYS A 43 -5.32 -11.72 6.59
N LEU A 44 -6.08 -12.45 5.78
CA LEU A 44 -6.26 -13.88 5.91
C LEU A 44 -5.07 -14.69 5.38
N SER A 45 -4.50 -14.27 4.28
CA SER A 45 -3.42 -14.99 3.59
C SER A 45 -2.04 -14.35 3.73
N GLY A 46 -1.98 -13.11 4.18
CA GLY A 46 -0.75 -12.36 4.34
C GLY A 46 -0.11 -12.55 5.70
N SER A 47 0.98 -11.86 5.87
CA SER A 47 1.76 -11.83 7.10
C SER A 47 1.98 -10.41 7.57
N ARG A 48 2.22 -10.27 8.84
CA ARG A 48 2.50 -8.96 9.42
C ARG A 48 3.94 -8.55 9.10
N VAL A 49 4.08 -7.30 8.69
CA VAL A 49 5.36 -6.67 8.39
C VAL A 49 5.46 -5.33 9.11
N LEU A 50 6.66 -4.95 9.47
CA LEU A 50 6.96 -3.64 10.04
C LEU A 50 7.50 -2.74 8.93
N VAL A 51 6.91 -1.58 8.76
CA VAL A 51 7.34 -0.60 7.77
C VAL A 51 7.93 0.60 8.48
N TYR A 52 9.19 0.89 8.16
CA TYR A 52 9.92 2.06 8.64
C TYR A 52 9.96 3.09 7.52
N LYS A 53 9.38 4.26 7.76
CA LYS A 53 9.36 5.33 6.77
C LYS A 53 10.72 5.98 6.61
N TYR A 54 11.10 6.21 5.37
CA TYR A 54 12.27 7.01 5.03
C TYR A 54 11.98 8.50 5.21
N ILE A 55 12.82 9.18 5.96
CA ILE A 55 12.75 10.63 6.14
C ILE A 55 13.87 11.26 5.31
N PRO A 56 13.56 11.95 4.21
CA PRO A 56 14.58 12.62 3.41
C PRO A 56 15.27 13.69 4.27
N SER A 57 16.61 13.67 4.27
CA SER A 57 17.39 14.73 4.88
C SER A 57 17.30 15.99 4.01
N ASN A 58 17.22 17.16 4.66
CA ASN A 58 17.28 18.45 3.97
C ASN A 58 18.69 18.77 3.41
N ASP A 59 19.70 17.96 3.75
CA ASP A 59 21.07 18.11 3.29
C ASP A 59 21.24 17.35 1.96
N ILE A 60 20.77 17.96 0.88
CA ILE A 60 20.90 17.42 -0.47
C ILE A 60 22.23 17.86 -1.04
N ASP A 61 23.02 16.93 -1.57
CA ASP A 61 24.24 17.24 -2.33
C ASP A 61 23.83 17.83 -3.68
N ASP A 62 24.19 19.11 -3.91
CA ASP A 62 23.86 19.83 -5.15
C ASP A 62 24.45 19.18 -6.42
N VAL A 63 25.52 18.41 -6.26
CA VAL A 63 26.22 17.77 -7.41
C VAL A 63 25.55 16.47 -7.83
N TYR A 64 25.17 15.64 -6.85
CA TYR A 64 24.60 14.32 -7.11
C TYR A 64 23.09 14.25 -6.92
N GLN A 65 22.47 15.30 -6.38
CA GLN A 65 21.04 15.35 -6.02
C GLN A 65 20.60 14.20 -5.11
N GLU A 66 21.52 13.68 -4.31
CA GLU A 66 21.28 12.62 -3.34
C GLU A 66 21.37 13.17 -1.92
N SER A 67 20.56 12.60 -1.05
CA SER A 67 20.63 12.91 0.38
C SER A 67 21.89 12.29 0.98
N ARG A 68 22.71 13.09 1.67
CA ARG A 68 23.94 12.63 2.33
C ARG A 68 23.69 11.66 3.46
N GLN A 69 22.53 11.73 4.09
CA GLN A 69 22.15 10.85 5.20
C GLN A 69 20.74 10.33 4.99
N LYS A 70 20.61 9.01 5.03
CA LYS A 70 19.31 8.34 5.10
C LYS A 70 18.89 8.27 6.56
N THR A 71 17.82 8.96 6.90
CA THR A 71 17.20 8.86 8.23
C THR A 71 15.92 8.03 8.12
N ILE A 72 15.79 7.06 8.98
CA ILE A 72 14.64 6.17 9.04
C ILE A 72 13.84 6.53 10.30
N ALA A 73 12.53 6.56 10.20
CA ALA A 73 11.67 6.79 11.34
C ALA A 73 11.93 5.73 12.44
N PRO A 74 12.10 6.15 13.69
CA PRO A 74 12.43 5.24 14.77
C PRO A 74 11.32 4.26 15.14
N GLU A 75 10.07 4.64 14.86
CA GLU A 75 8.89 3.83 15.16
C GLU A 75 8.33 3.20 13.89
N PRO A 76 8.35 1.87 13.77
CA PRO A 76 7.74 1.18 12.65
C PRO A 76 6.23 1.11 12.79
N VAL A 77 5.55 1.04 11.66
CA VAL A 77 4.11 0.78 11.58
C VAL A 77 3.87 -0.65 11.14
N GLY A 78 3.10 -1.40 11.93
CA GLY A 78 2.71 -2.77 11.58
C GLY A 78 1.62 -2.80 10.53
N LEU A 79 1.88 -3.44 9.42
CA LEU A 79 0.95 -3.63 8.30
C LEU A 79 0.81 -5.11 7.95
N TRP A 80 -0.28 -5.43 7.26
CA TRP A 80 -0.46 -6.74 6.64
C TRP A 80 -0.08 -6.66 5.17
N ALA A 81 0.79 -7.58 4.74
CA ALA A 81 1.22 -7.71 3.36
C ALA A 81 1.15 -9.16 2.92
N HIS A 82 0.82 -9.37 1.66
CA HIS A 82 1.01 -10.69 1.06
C HIS A 82 2.38 -10.73 0.41
N TYR A 83 3.18 -11.73 0.76
CA TYR A 83 4.46 -11.97 0.13
C TYR A 83 4.82 -13.46 0.20
N ASP A 84 5.57 -13.89 -0.78
CA ASP A 84 6.05 -15.26 -0.90
C ASP A 84 7.58 -15.26 -0.68
N PRO A 85 8.07 -15.83 0.44
CA PRO A 85 9.48 -15.84 0.74
C PRO A 85 10.28 -16.55 -0.36
N ARG A 86 11.20 -15.84 -0.98
CA ARG A 86 12.10 -16.42 -1.98
C ARG A 86 13.40 -16.87 -1.34
N PRO A 87 13.99 -17.97 -1.83
CA PRO A 87 15.32 -18.37 -1.37
C PRO A 87 16.35 -17.31 -1.73
N VAL A 88 17.38 -17.21 -0.89
CA VAL A 88 18.54 -16.35 -1.17
C VAL A 88 19.30 -16.92 -2.36
N GLU A 89 19.48 -16.11 -3.39
CA GLU A 89 20.33 -16.47 -4.50
C GLU A 89 21.78 -16.06 -4.21
N GLU A 90 22.67 -17.06 -4.12
CA GLU A 90 24.09 -16.84 -3.97
C GLU A 90 24.74 -16.74 -5.36
N ASN A 91 25.23 -15.58 -5.70
CA ASN A 91 25.98 -15.37 -6.93
C ASN A 91 27.48 -15.32 -6.63
N LEU A 92 28.21 -16.29 -7.14
CA LEU A 92 29.67 -16.28 -7.11
C LEU A 92 30.17 -15.31 -8.19
N THR A 93 30.69 -14.19 -7.75
CA THR A 93 31.31 -13.21 -8.64
C THR A 93 32.84 -13.32 -8.53
N GLN A 94 33.53 -12.70 -9.49
CA GLN A 94 34.98 -12.61 -9.51
C GLN A 94 35.56 -11.91 -8.26
N PHE A 95 34.74 -11.16 -7.54
CA PHE A 95 35.10 -10.38 -6.35
C PHE A 95 34.60 -10.99 -5.04
N GLY A 96 33.95 -12.16 -5.07
CA GLY A 96 33.45 -12.83 -3.89
C GLY A 96 32.03 -13.37 -4.08
N VAL A 97 31.38 -13.71 -2.95
CA VAL A 97 30.00 -14.17 -2.93
C VAL A 97 29.09 -12.96 -2.70
N GLU A 98 28.23 -12.69 -3.66
CA GLU A 98 27.17 -11.68 -3.54
C GLU A 98 25.86 -12.39 -3.25
N MET A 99 25.22 -12.03 -2.15
CA MET A 99 23.88 -12.51 -1.81
C MET A 99 22.88 -11.43 -2.17
N GLN A 100 21.98 -11.74 -3.11
CA GLN A 100 20.90 -10.88 -3.49
C GLN A 100 19.57 -11.60 -3.26
N VAL A 101 18.64 -10.92 -2.60
CA VAL A 101 17.28 -11.40 -2.38
C VAL A 101 16.31 -10.33 -2.80
N ASP A 102 15.63 -10.56 -3.91
CA ASP A 102 14.55 -9.70 -4.36
C ASP A 102 13.22 -10.26 -3.86
N GLN A 103 12.48 -9.45 -3.11
CA GLN A 103 11.21 -9.83 -2.52
C GLN A 103 10.11 -8.89 -2.98
N VAL A 104 8.97 -9.45 -3.39
CA VAL A 104 7.77 -8.67 -3.73
C VAL A 104 6.81 -8.69 -2.56
N PHE A 105 6.41 -7.51 -2.11
CA PHE A 105 5.38 -7.31 -1.09
C PHE A 105 4.16 -6.67 -1.73
N VAL A 106 2.99 -7.25 -1.49
CA VAL A 106 1.72 -6.74 -2.00
C VAL A 106 0.91 -6.17 -0.85
N PHE A 107 0.60 -4.89 -0.94
CA PHE A 107 -0.20 -4.17 0.05
C PHE A 107 -1.52 -3.70 -0.55
N ASN A 108 -2.56 -3.60 0.26
CA ASN A 108 -3.74 -2.87 -0.13
C ASN A 108 -3.48 -1.36 0.06
N LYS A 109 -3.54 -0.60 -1.03
CA LYS A 109 -3.20 0.83 -1.04
C LYS A 109 -4.03 1.64 -0.04
N SER A 110 -5.34 1.49 -0.06
CA SER A 110 -6.24 2.25 0.82
C SER A 110 -6.01 1.97 2.30
N TYR A 111 -5.74 0.71 2.64
CA TYR A 111 -5.41 0.32 4.01
C TYR A 111 -4.05 0.87 4.44
N THR A 112 -3.06 0.77 3.58
CA THR A 112 -1.70 1.25 3.85
C THR A 112 -1.67 2.76 4.06
N GLU A 113 -2.31 3.54 3.18
CA GLU A 113 -2.43 4.99 3.33
C GLU A 113 -3.16 5.40 4.60
N LYS A 114 -4.18 4.64 5.01
CA LYS A 114 -4.90 4.88 6.27
C LYS A 114 -4.02 4.64 7.49
N MET A 115 -3.16 3.63 7.47
CA MET A 115 -2.32 3.26 8.62
C MET A 115 -1.04 4.06 8.71
N LEU A 116 -0.38 4.33 7.57
CA LEU A 116 0.86 5.10 7.49
C LEU A 116 0.64 6.61 7.38
N GLY A 117 -0.55 7.05 6.91
CA GLY A 117 -0.81 8.43 6.53
C GLY A 117 -0.33 8.79 5.12
N GLU A 118 0.52 7.98 4.52
CA GLU A 118 1.08 8.13 3.19
C GLU A 118 1.35 6.74 2.56
N PRO A 119 1.45 6.63 1.24
CA PRO A 119 1.78 5.35 0.60
C PRO A 119 3.21 4.92 0.90
N VAL A 120 3.49 3.63 0.73
CA VAL A 120 4.87 3.11 0.75
C VAL A 120 5.63 3.70 -0.42
N ALA A 121 6.83 4.21 -0.16
CA ALA A 121 7.67 4.88 -1.13
C ALA A 121 9.03 4.21 -1.26
N ILE A 122 9.74 4.57 -2.32
CA ILE A 122 11.12 4.12 -2.54
C ILE A 122 12.00 4.64 -1.40
N GLY A 123 12.82 3.77 -0.85
CA GLY A 123 13.71 4.05 0.29
C GLY A 123 13.12 3.66 1.66
N ASP A 124 11.83 3.33 1.74
CA ASP A 124 11.25 2.76 2.96
C ASP A 124 11.84 1.39 3.25
N ILE A 125 11.84 0.98 4.51
CA ILE A 125 12.34 -0.34 4.92
C ILE A 125 11.18 -1.19 5.39
N ILE A 126 11.12 -2.43 4.91
CA ILE A 126 10.13 -3.44 5.27
C ILE A 126 10.85 -4.57 6.01
N GLU A 127 10.36 -4.90 7.19
CA GLU A 127 10.85 -6.00 8.02
C GLU A 127 9.70 -6.97 8.30
N PRO A 128 9.71 -8.18 7.72
CA PRO A 128 8.76 -9.24 8.07
C PRO A 128 8.96 -9.70 9.52
N GLU A 129 7.89 -9.83 10.29
CA GLU A 129 8.01 -10.19 11.73
C GLU A 129 8.61 -11.57 11.98
N PHE A 130 8.47 -12.52 11.08
CA PHE A 130 8.98 -13.88 11.25
C PHE A 130 10.31 -14.12 10.53
N GLN A 131 10.85 -13.12 9.87
CA GLN A 131 12.10 -13.22 9.12
C GLN A 131 13.01 -12.10 9.59
N ASP A 132 14.18 -12.46 10.11
CA ASP A 132 15.16 -11.48 10.63
C ASP A 132 15.95 -10.84 9.49
N MET A 133 15.22 -10.25 8.54
CA MET A 133 15.76 -9.58 7.36
C MET A 133 15.03 -8.26 7.14
N LYS A 134 15.76 -7.26 6.68
CA LYS A 134 15.22 -5.94 6.31
C LYS A 134 15.38 -5.72 4.81
N PHE A 135 14.32 -5.29 4.16
CA PHE A 135 14.28 -5.04 2.74
C PHE A 135 14.09 -3.54 2.50
N GLU A 136 14.93 -2.96 1.66
CA GLU A 136 14.74 -1.58 1.19
C GLU A 136 13.86 -1.59 -0.06
N VAL A 137 12.85 -0.73 -0.08
CA VAL A 137 11.96 -0.57 -1.25
C VAL A 137 12.71 0.17 -2.35
N PHE A 138 12.94 -0.49 -3.47
CA PHE A 138 13.59 0.11 -4.64
C PHE A 138 12.62 0.40 -5.79
N GLU A 139 11.48 -0.25 -5.83
CA GLU A 139 10.45 -0.06 -6.86
C GLU A 139 9.06 -0.16 -6.25
N VAL A 140 8.16 0.69 -6.69
CA VAL A 140 6.73 0.66 -6.34
C VAL A 140 5.91 0.60 -7.62
N GLN A 141 5.08 -0.43 -7.75
CA GLN A 141 4.13 -0.58 -8.85
C GLN A 141 2.72 -0.44 -8.32
N GLU A 142 1.90 0.32 -9.02
CA GLU A 142 0.48 0.47 -8.72
C GLU A 142 -0.35 -0.17 -9.84
N ASP A 143 -1.27 -1.05 -9.46
CA ASP A 143 -2.25 -1.63 -10.37
C ASP A 143 -3.54 -0.79 -10.47
#